data_32c9d823d8ca21bdab2fb3054b6de924
#
_entry.id   32c9d823d8ca21bdab2fb3054b6de924
#
_cell.length_a   1.000
_cell.length_b   1.000
_cell.length_c   1.000
_cell.angle_alpha   90.00
_cell.angle_beta   90.00
_cell.angle_gamma   90.00
#
_symmetry.space_group_name_H-M   'P 1'
#
loop_
_entity.id
_entity.type
_entity.pdbx_description
1 polymer ?
#
loop_
_entity_poly.entity_id
_entity_poly.type
_entity_poly.pdbx_seq_one_letter_code
_entity_poly.pdbx_strand_id
1 'polypeptide(L)'
;MHRFLALVFALGLVTGEALAQEREWTLDASDQEAYLIFGVADSDDVGVSLWCPARKGIVNLYVPRPTHELQRLARRKVPMTVTAGRETATFAGKIDISADAPTSSVEVEMPVDTPLLKAMEKADRFTVRIDAQDVVFPLYDADVSGLLALCRKG
;
A
#
# COMPACT_ATOMS: atom_id res chain seq x y z
N MET A 1 -69.66 0.16 -24.94
CA MET A 1 -69.03 0.60 -23.71
C MET A 1 -67.89 -0.33 -23.47
N HIS A 2 -66.66 0.05 -23.89
CA HIS A 2 -65.42 -0.76 -23.69
C HIS A 2 -64.53 0.00 -22.70
N ARG A 3 -64.31 -0.59 -21.51
CA ARG A 3 -63.39 -0.07 -20.49
C ARG A 3 -62.00 -0.67 -20.74
N PHE A 4 -61.06 0.15 -21.22
CA PHE A 4 -59.64 -0.19 -21.27
C PHE A 4 -59.04 0.01 -19.87
N LEU A 5 -58.54 -1.08 -19.30
CA LEU A 5 -57.76 -1.08 -18.06
C LEU A 5 -56.29 -0.90 -18.43
N ALA A 6 -55.70 0.26 -18.13
CA ALA A 6 -54.27 0.51 -18.32
C ALA A 6 -53.50 -0.02 -17.12
N LEU A 7 -52.71 -1.05 -17.36
CA LEU A 7 -51.76 -1.63 -16.36
C LEU A 7 -50.47 -0.83 -16.41
N VAL A 8 -50.21 -0.02 -15.38
CA VAL A 8 -48.96 0.71 -15.23
C VAL A 8 -47.94 -0.21 -14.57
N PHE A 9 -46.95 -0.65 -15.34
CA PHE A 9 -45.79 -1.41 -14.83
C PHE A 9 -44.79 -0.41 -14.27
N ALA A 10 -44.67 -0.32 -12.94
CA ALA A 10 -43.61 0.43 -12.25
C ALA A 10 -42.32 -0.38 -12.28
N LEU A 11 -41.39 -0.03 -13.19
CA LEU A 11 -40.01 -0.52 -13.14
C LEU A 11 -39.31 0.12 -11.93
N GLY A 12 -39.14 -0.63 -10.86
CA GLY A 12 -38.26 -0.26 -9.74
C GLY A 12 -36.78 -0.31 -10.19
N LEU A 13 -36.15 0.84 -10.34
CA LEU A 13 -34.72 0.97 -10.50
C LEU A 13 -34.08 0.61 -9.14
N VAL A 14 -33.58 -0.62 -9.03
CA VAL A 14 -32.66 -1.00 -7.91
C VAL A 14 -31.30 -0.39 -8.24
N THR A 15 -31.01 0.80 -7.71
CA THR A 15 -29.68 1.36 -7.68
C THR A 15 -28.87 0.55 -6.67
N GLY A 16 -28.13 -0.45 -7.15
CA GLY A 16 -27.13 -1.13 -6.36
C GLY A 16 -26.03 -0.13 -6.06
N GLU A 17 -25.95 0.36 -4.81
CA GLU A 17 -24.77 1.05 -4.30
C GLU A 17 -23.63 0.03 -4.33
N ALA A 18 -22.70 0.19 -5.25
CA ALA A 18 -21.42 -0.50 -5.21
C ALA A 18 -20.70 0.04 -3.96
N LEU A 19 -20.71 -0.73 -2.88
CA LEU A 19 -19.88 -0.45 -1.70
C LEU A 19 -18.43 -0.48 -2.19
N ALA A 20 -17.78 0.70 -2.20
CA ALA A 20 -16.35 0.76 -2.42
C ALA A 20 -15.70 -0.06 -1.31
N GLN A 21 -14.99 -1.12 -1.67
CA GLN A 21 -14.23 -1.91 -0.70
C GLN A 21 -13.18 -1.02 -0.07
N GLU A 22 -13.22 -0.88 1.25
CA GLU A 22 -12.21 -0.11 1.98
C GLU A 22 -10.90 -0.90 2.02
N ARG A 23 -9.79 -0.17 1.90
CA ARG A 23 -8.45 -0.73 2.10
C ARG A 23 -8.18 -0.88 3.58
N GLU A 24 -7.62 -1.99 3.96
CA GLU A 24 -7.25 -2.32 5.33
C GLU A 24 -5.81 -2.86 5.42
N TRP A 25 -5.25 -2.87 6.63
CA TRP A 25 -3.97 -3.51 6.88
C TRP A 25 -4.15 -4.99 7.21
N THR A 26 -3.36 -5.82 6.55
CA THR A 26 -3.30 -7.26 6.80
C THR A 26 -1.85 -7.66 7.04
N LEU A 27 -1.58 -8.35 8.15
CA LEU A 27 -0.29 -8.98 8.43
C LEU A 27 -0.37 -10.46 8.02
N ASP A 28 0.42 -10.84 7.03
CA ASP A 28 0.62 -12.23 6.60
C ASP A 28 2.06 -12.65 6.87
N ALA A 29 2.27 -13.81 7.44
CA ALA A 29 3.58 -14.27 7.86
C ALA A 29 3.76 -15.76 7.71
N SER A 30 4.96 -16.14 7.27
CA SER A 30 5.45 -17.52 7.21
C SER A 30 6.78 -17.64 7.96
N ASP A 31 7.36 -18.84 7.97
CA ASP A 31 8.70 -19.05 8.53
C ASP A 31 9.82 -18.36 7.72
N GLN A 32 9.54 -17.97 6.47
CA GLN A 32 10.51 -17.43 5.54
C GLN A 32 10.39 -15.93 5.34
N GLU A 33 9.18 -15.37 5.42
CA GLU A 33 8.89 -13.98 5.12
C GLU A 33 7.63 -13.49 5.82
N ALA A 34 7.53 -12.18 5.99
CA ALA A 34 6.37 -11.51 6.54
C ALA A 34 6.02 -10.28 5.73
N TYR A 35 4.72 -10.03 5.56
CA TYR A 35 4.13 -8.95 4.79
C TYR A 35 3.10 -8.21 5.62
N LEU A 36 3.19 -6.90 5.69
CA LEU A 36 2.16 -6.01 6.20
C LEU A 36 1.65 -5.20 5.01
N ILE A 37 0.45 -5.49 4.55
CA ILE A 37 -0.13 -4.99 3.30
C ILE A 37 -1.30 -4.07 3.61
N PHE A 38 -1.31 -2.88 3.02
CA PHE A 38 -2.46 -1.98 2.97
C PHE A 38 -3.12 -2.08 1.59
N GLY A 39 -4.26 -2.73 1.54
CA GLY A 39 -4.94 -3.03 0.28
C GLY A 39 -6.39 -3.44 0.48
N VAL A 40 -7.05 -3.75 -0.62
CA VAL A 40 -8.39 -4.35 -0.59
C VAL A 40 -8.23 -5.85 -0.38
N ALA A 41 -8.91 -6.38 0.65
CA ALA A 41 -8.85 -7.81 0.97
C ALA A 41 -9.24 -8.67 -0.24
N ASP A 42 -8.54 -9.80 -0.42
CA ASP A 42 -8.76 -10.78 -1.49
C ASP A 42 -8.72 -10.20 -2.92
N SER A 43 -7.90 -9.14 -3.12
CA SER A 43 -7.74 -8.49 -4.43
C SER A 43 -6.30 -8.13 -4.74
N ASP A 44 -6.03 -7.73 -6.00
CA ASP A 44 -4.73 -7.23 -6.45
C ASP A 44 -4.52 -5.73 -6.12
N ASP A 45 -5.49 -5.08 -5.46
CA ASP A 45 -5.41 -3.66 -5.12
C ASP A 45 -4.56 -3.45 -3.87
N VAL A 46 -3.25 -3.37 -4.06
CA VAL A 46 -2.25 -3.03 -3.04
C VAL A 46 -1.93 -1.55 -3.12
N GLY A 47 -2.17 -0.81 -2.03
CA GLY A 47 -1.79 0.60 -1.91
C GLY A 47 -0.32 0.75 -1.51
N VAL A 48 0.16 -0.07 -0.57
CA VAL A 48 1.54 -0.12 -0.08
C VAL A 48 1.76 -1.42 0.66
N SER A 49 2.99 -1.92 0.68
CA SER A 49 3.37 -2.99 1.60
C SER A 49 4.73 -2.77 2.24
N LEU A 50 4.84 -3.24 3.48
CA LEU A 50 6.09 -3.42 4.20
C LEU A 50 6.33 -4.93 4.28
N TRP A 51 7.51 -5.40 3.88
CA TRP A 51 7.79 -6.83 3.91
C TRP A 51 9.24 -7.13 4.29
N CYS A 52 9.49 -8.31 4.78
CA CYS A 52 10.85 -8.74 5.07
C CYS A 52 11.06 -10.23 4.85
N PRO A 53 12.27 -10.65 4.44
CA PRO A 53 12.73 -12.00 4.71
C PRO A 53 12.87 -12.18 6.24
N ALA A 54 12.28 -13.24 6.78
CA ALA A 54 12.27 -13.48 8.23
C ALA A 54 13.69 -13.45 8.83
N ARG A 55 13.86 -12.77 9.95
CA ARG A 55 15.09 -12.71 10.74
C ARG A 55 16.32 -12.16 10.01
N LYS A 56 16.15 -11.40 8.94
CA LYS A 56 17.28 -10.78 8.21
C LYS A 56 17.66 -9.40 8.72
N GLY A 57 16.83 -8.77 9.53
CA GLY A 57 17.07 -7.43 10.08
C GLY A 57 16.89 -6.30 9.08
N ILE A 58 16.14 -6.56 8.02
CA ILE A 58 15.75 -5.58 6.99
C ILE A 58 14.25 -5.59 6.78
N VAL A 59 13.70 -4.45 6.38
CA VAL A 59 12.32 -4.26 5.93
C VAL A 59 12.35 -3.56 4.59
N ASN A 60 11.61 -4.07 3.64
CA ASN A 60 11.40 -3.44 2.34
C ASN A 60 10.07 -2.69 2.36
N LEU A 61 10.06 -1.48 1.82
CA LEU A 61 8.85 -0.70 1.58
C LEU A 61 8.58 -0.72 0.07
N TYR A 62 7.47 -1.32 -0.32
CA TYR A 62 6.99 -1.44 -1.69
C TYR A 62 5.84 -0.45 -1.92
N VAL A 63 5.98 0.41 -2.92
CA VAL A 63 4.97 1.42 -3.28
C VAL A 63 4.60 1.28 -4.75
N PRO A 64 3.40 0.79 -5.07
CA PRO A 64 2.93 0.72 -6.45
C PRO A 64 2.64 2.13 -7.00
N ARG A 65 2.96 2.33 -8.26
CA ARG A 65 2.74 3.57 -9.01
C ARG A 65 2.31 3.26 -10.45
N PRO A 66 1.59 4.16 -11.11
CA PRO A 66 1.30 4.02 -12.52
C PRO A 66 2.57 3.81 -13.35
N THR A 67 2.58 2.79 -14.19
CA THR A 67 3.75 2.41 -14.99
C THR A 67 4.28 3.58 -15.83
N HIS A 68 3.39 4.37 -16.45
CA HIS A 68 3.78 5.52 -17.27
C HIS A 68 4.50 6.63 -16.48
N GLU A 69 4.23 6.76 -15.17
CA GLU A 69 4.94 7.71 -14.31
C GLU A 69 6.37 7.23 -14.05
N LEU A 70 6.52 5.95 -13.68
CA LEU A 70 7.82 5.37 -13.37
C LEU A 70 8.71 5.23 -14.60
N GLN A 71 8.16 4.97 -15.78
CA GLN A 71 8.92 4.94 -17.03
C GLN A 71 9.68 6.24 -17.30
N ARG A 72 9.13 7.38 -16.89
CA ARG A 72 9.82 8.68 -17.01
C ARG A 72 11.00 8.81 -16.05
N LEU A 73 10.99 8.07 -14.93
CA LEU A 73 11.98 8.11 -13.87
C LEU A 73 13.01 6.96 -13.97
N ALA A 74 12.75 5.91 -14.74
CA ALA A 74 13.50 4.65 -14.77
C ALA A 74 15.01 4.77 -15.03
N ARG A 75 15.50 5.89 -15.58
CA ARG A 75 16.93 6.17 -15.85
C ARG A 75 17.62 6.98 -14.76
N ARG A 76 16.93 7.31 -13.65
CA ARG A 76 17.45 8.11 -12.55
C ARG A 76 17.44 7.28 -11.26
N LYS A 77 18.36 7.61 -10.34
CA LYS A 77 18.16 7.22 -8.95
C LYS A 77 16.92 7.95 -8.46
N VAL A 78 15.92 7.22 -8.00
CA VAL A 78 14.68 7.80 -7.48
C VAL A 78 14.78 7.88 -5.97
N PRO A 79 14.91 9.08 -5.39
CA PRO A 79 14.82 9.23 -3.95
C PRO A 79 13.39 8.96 -3.51
N MET A 80 13.23 8.10 -2.51
CA MET A 80 12.00 7.91 -1.78
C MET A 80 12.20 8.46 -0.37
N THR A 81 11.48 9.52 -0.04
CA THR A 81 11.47 10.10 1.30
C THR A 81 10.26 9.61 2.07
N VAL A 82 10.49 9.05 3.24
CA VAL A 82 9.44 8.52 4.11
C VAL A 82 9.44 9.32 5.41
N THR A 83 8.24 9.75 5.84
CA THR A 83 8.05 10.51 7.08
C THR A 83 6.99 9.84 7.94
N ALA A 84 7.28 9.60 9.20
CA ALA A 84 6.35 9.10 10.20
C ALA A 84 6.57 9.85 11.54
N GLY A 85 5.53 10.48 12.04
CA GLY A 85 5.65 11.33 13.24
C GLY A 85 6.65 12.48 13.01
N ARG A 86 7.78 12.45 13.76
CA ARG A 86 8.87 13.43 13.64
C ARG A 86 10.07 12.90 12.84
N GLU A 87 10.06 11.63 12.51
CA GLU A 87 11.15 10.97 11.81
C GLU A 87 10.96 11.09 10.30
N THR A 88 12.04 11.44 9.61
CA THR A 88 12.10 11.51 8.15
C THR A 88 13.40 10.90 7.67
N ALA A 89 13.33 10.03 6.68
CA ALA A 89 14.49 9.44 6.05
C ALA A 89 14.31 9.36 4.53
N THR A 90 15.41 9.47 3.79
CA THR A 90 15.43 9.35 2.33
C THR A 90 16.29 8.16 1.93
N PHE A 91 15.73 7.32 1.09
CA PHE A 91 16.35 6.10 0.60
C PHE A 91 16.49 6.15 -0.93
N ALA A 92 17.42 5.36 -1.46
CA ALA A 92 17.54 5.18 -2.91
C ALA A 92 16.53 4.14 -3.38
N GLY A 93 15.48 4.59 -4.06
CA GLY A 93 14.43 3.72 -4.58
C GLY A 93 14.89 2.93 -5.81
N LYS A 94 14.61 1.64 -5.82
CA LYS A 94 14.73 0.75 -6.97
C LYS A 94 13.38 0.73 -7.67
N ILE A 95 13.38 1.06 -8.96
CA ILE A 95 12.18 0.96 -9.79
C ILE A 95 12.13 -0.44 -10.41
N ASP A 96 10.98 -1.07 -10.30
CA ASP A 96 10.63 -2.29 -11.02
C ASP A 96 9.50 -1.99 -12.00
N ILE A 97 9.81 -2.06 -13.30
CA ILE A 97 8.86 -1.77 -14.38
C ILE A 97 8.24 -3.08 -14.88
N SER A 98 6.94 -3.18 -14.68
CA SER A 98 6.11 -4.21 -15.32
C SER A 98 5.55 -3.64 -16.63
N ALA A 99 6.16 -4.00 -17.76
CA ALA A 99 5.82 -3.42 -19.07
C ALA A 99 4.38 -3.71 -19.50
N ASP A 100 3.86 -4.85 -19.08
CA ASP A 100 2.52 -5.34 -19.47
C ASP A 100 1.44 -5.05 -18.42
N ALA A 101 1.80 -4.35 -17.31
CA ALA A 101 0.87 -4.00 -16.25
C ALA A 101 0.64 -2.47 -16.16
N PRO A 102 -0.57 -2.04 -15.75
CA PRO A 102 -0.87 -0.62 -15.54
C PRO A 102 -0.08 0.00 -14.38
N THR A 103 0.37 -0.84 -13.44
CA THR A 103 1.17 -0.45 -12.28
C THR A 103 2.53 -1.12 -12.28
N SER A 104 3.52 -0.36 -11.85
CA SER A 104 4.89 -0.76 -11.55
C SER A 104 5.20 -0.36 -10.11
N SER A 105 6.41 -0.54 -9.62
CA SER A 105 6.70 -0.23 -8.22
C SER A 105 8.01 0.51 -8.02
N VAL A 106 8.08 1.18 -6.87
CA VAL A 106 9.33 1.65 -6.26
C VAL A 106 9.51 0.93 -4.95
N GLU A 107 10.69 0.37 -4.73
CA GLU A 107 11.02 -0.37 -3.51
C GLU A 107 12.28 0.20 -2.87
N VAL A 108 12.28 0.29 -1.54
CA VAL A 108 13.44 0.65 -0.75
C VAL A 108 13.66 -0.33 0.39
N GLU A 109 14.92 -0.57 0.72
CA GLU A 109 15.34 -1.42 1.83
C GLU A 109 15.74 -0.54 3.02
N MET A 110 15.28 -0.91 4.21
CA MET A 110 15.54 -0.21 5.46
C MET A 110 16.03 -1.20 6.54
N PRO A 111 17.03 -0.86 7.33
CA PRO A 111 17.33 -1.64 8.54
C PRO A 111 16.13 -1.66 9.49
N VAL A 112 15.82 -2.81 10.08
CA VAL A 112 14.64 -3.02 10.95
C VAL A 112 14.63 -2.13 12.20
N ASP A 113 15.81 -1.65 12.63
CA ASP A 113 16.00 -0.84 13.83
C ASP A 113 16.08 0.67 13.56
N THR A 114 15.77 1.11 12.32
CA THR A 114 15.75 2.54 12.02
C THR A 114 14.78 3.31 12.92
N PRO A 115 15.10 4.56 13.31
CA PRO A 115 14.18 5.43 14.05
C PRO A 115 12.84 5.62 13.34
N LEU A 116 12.85 5.65 12.01
CA LEU A 116 11.65 5.78 11.18
C LEU A 116 10.66 4.63 11.41
N LEU A 117 11.11 3.36 11.37
CA LEU A 117 10.23 2.21 11.59
C LEU A 117 9.69 2.18 13.03
N LYS A 118 10.50 2.58 14.02
CA LYS A 118 10.04 2.75 15.41
C LYS A 118 9.02 3.87 15.55
N ALA A 119 9.12 4.94 14.75
CA ALA A 119 8.14 6.00 14.73
C ALA A 119 6.81 5.53 14.09
N MET A 120 6.86 4.67 13.07
CA MET A 120 5.68 4.09 12.45
C MET A 120 4.85 3.22 13.42
N GLU A 121 5.48 2.57 14.41
CA GLU A 121 4.76 1.81 15.45
C GLU A 121 3.81 2.69 16.30
N LYS A 122 4.02 4.02 16.31
CA LYS A 122 3.30 4.98 17.18
C LYS A 122 2.58 6.07 16.40
N ALA A 123 2.80 6.17 15.11
CA ALA A 123 2.23 7.21 14.28
C ALA A 123 0.84 6.80 13.76
N ASP A 124 -0.05 7.77 13.60
CA ASP A 124 -1.36 7.54 12.99
C ASP A 124 -1.29 7.37 11.47
N ARG A 125 -0.19 7.81 10.87
CA ARG A 125 0.05 7.77 9.43
C ARG A 125 1.52 7.91 9.10
N PHE A 126 1.88 7.51 7.88
CA PHE A 126 3.16 7.89 7.28
C PHE A 126 2.95 8.45 5.88
N THR A 127 3.90 9.24 5.43
CA THR A 127 3.91 9.86 4.10
C THR A 127 5.09 9.34 3.32
N VAL A 128 4.85 8.97 2.07
CA VAL A 128 5.89 8.60 1.11
C VAL A 128 5.93 9.66 0.02
N ARG A 129 7.11 10.23 -0.19
CA ARG A 129 7.39 11.15 -1.31
C ARG A 129 8.27 10.46 -2.32
N ILE A 130 7.79 10.36 -3.56
CA ILE A 130 8.54 9.90 -4.71
C ILE A 130 8.49 11.02 -5.75
N ASP A 131 9.67 11.49 -6.20
CA ASP A 131 9.77 12.70 -7.02
C ASP A 131 9.10 13.90 -6.30
N ALA A 132 8.11 14.54 -6.89
CA ALA A 132 7.39 15.68 -6.31
C ALA A 132 6.00 15.29 -5.74
N GLN A 133 5.70 14.00 -5.61
CA GLN A 133 4.37 13.52 -5.20
C GLN A 133 4.40 12.87 -3.83
N ASP A 134 3.50 13.34 -2.96
CA ASP A 134 3.28 12.79 -1.64
C ASP A 134 2.07 11.85 -1.65
N VAL A 135 2.23 10.68 -1.04
CA VAL A 135 1.14 9.75 -0.75
C VAL A 135 1.12 9.48 0.75
N VAL A 136 -0.06 9.59 1.35
CA VAL A 136 -0.26 9.38 2.79
C VAL A 136 -0.98 8.06 3.01
N PHE A 137 -0.45 7.25 3.93
CA PHE A 137 -1.04 5.97 4.33
C PHE A 137 -1.40 6.01 5.82
N PRO A 138 -2.63 5.61 6.20
CA PRO A 138 -3.02 5.50 7.61
C PRO A 138 -2.28 4.32 8.27
N LEU A 139 -2.08 4.39 9.59
CA LEU A 139 -1.45 3.31 10.38
C LEU A 139 -2.34 2.84 11.54
N TYR A 140 -3.62 3.23 11.57
CA TYR A 140 -4.49 2.98 12.73
C TYR A 140 -4.56 1.51 13.13
N ASP A 141 -4.76 0.60 12.17
CA ASP A 141 -4.90 -0.84 12.42
C ASP A 141 -3.69 -1.64 11.91
N ALA A 142 -2.58 -0.95 11.63
CA ALA A 142 -1.36 -1.57 11.14
C ALA A 142 -0.59 -2.25 12.28
N ASP A 143 -0.40 -3.56 12.23
CA ASP A 143 0.47 -4.26 13.17
C ASP A 143 1.95 -4.15 12.76
N VAL A 144 2.47 -2.91 12.78
CA VAL A 144 3.87 -2.62 12.48
C VAL A 144 4.80 -3.33 13.47
N SER A 145 4.44 -3.37 14.76
CA SER A 145 5.26 -4.03 15.78
C SER A 145 5.34 -5.54 15.57
N GLY A 146 4.25 -6.17 15.18
CA GLY A 146 4.22 -7.59 14.79
C GLY A 146 5.14 -7.89 13.62
N LEU A 147 5.07 -7.09 12.54
CA LEU A 147 5.99 -7.21 11.41
C LEU A 147 7.45 -7.07 11.86
N LEU A 148 7.79 -6.01 12.61
CA LEU A 148 9.18 -5.75 13.02
C LEU A 148 9.74 -6.86 13.91
N ALA A 149 8.91 -7.49 14.75
CA ALA A 149 9.32 -8.63 15.56
C ALA A 149 9.74 -9.83 14.70
N LEU A 150 9.01 -10.09 13.60
CA LEU A 150 9.31 -11.16 12.64
C LEU A 150 10.56 -10.88 11.79
N CYS A 151 10.82 -9.59 11.49
CA CYS A 151 11.95 -9.16 10.66
C CYS A 151 13.28 -9.09 11.43
N ARG A 152 13.26 -8.92 12.76
CA ARG A 152 14.49 -8.78 13.58
C ARG A 152 15.34 -10.04 13.51
N LYS A 153 16.64 -9.84 13.55
CA LYS A 153 17.60 -10.95 13.72
C LYS A 153 17.36 -11.60 15.08
N GLY A 154 17.23 -12.92 15.09
CA GLY A 154 17.19 -13.71 16.31
C GLY A 154 18.55 -13.80 16.98
#